data_6c24fa5d056fc92a01d07a14dd8d653d
#
_entry.id   6c24fa5d056fc92a01d07a14dd8d653d
#
_cell.length_a   1.000
_cell.length_b   1.000
_cell.length_c   1.000
_cell.angle_alpha   90.00
_cell.angle_beta   90.00
_cell.angle_gamma   90.00
#
_symmetry.space_group_name_H-M   'P 1'
#
loop_
_entity.id
_entity.type
_entity.pdbx_description
1 polymer ?
#
loop_
_entity_poly.entity_id
_entity_poly.type
_entity_poly.pdbx_seq_one_letter_code
_entity_poly.pdbx_strand_id
1 'polypeptide(L)' 'FSLTLVEPEGGTAEVALEGPSIVLVESASLTIESDAGSLELPQGGSAFVDATTATLSVTGGGRLWIATALAG' A
#
# COMPACT_ATOMS: atom_id res chain seq x y z
N PHE A 1 10.33 -12.42 -2.75
CA PHE A 1 9.36 -11.35 -2.50
C PHE A 1 8.50 -11.09 -3.73
N SER A 2 7.39 -10.40 -3.55
CA SER A 2 6.56 -9.97 -4.66
C SER A 2 6.48 -8.45 -4.72
N LEU A 3 6.30 -7.92 -5.92
CA LEU A 3 6.18 -6.49 -6.16
C LEU A 3 4.86 -6.24 -6.89
N THR A 4 4.03 -5.37 -6.32
CA THR A 4 2.70 -5.08 -6.84
C THR A 4 2.55 -3.59 -7.10
N LEU A 5 2.04 -3.24 -8.28
CA LEU A 5 1.70 -1.87 -8.61
C LEU A 5 0.22 -1.65 -8.37
N VAL A 6 -0.13 -0.58 -7.67
CA VAL A 6 -1.53 -0.23 -7.37
C VAL A 6 -1.82 1.16 -7.91
N GLU A 7 -2.85 1.28 -8.75
CA GLU A 7 -3.28 2.53 -9.34
C GLU A 7 -4.80 2.69 -9.13
N PRO A 8 -5.23 3.33 -8.02
CA PRO A 8 -6.67 3.47 -7.74
C PRO A 8 -7.42 4.38 -8.71
N GLU A 9 -6.72 5.22 -9.47
CA GLU A 9 -7.31 6.09 -10.50
C GLU A 9 -8.42 7.02 -9.96
N GLY A 10 -8.16 7.62 -8.81
CA GLY A 10 -9.11 8.53 -8.17
C GLY A 10 -10.18 7.83 -7.33
N GLY A 11 -10.18 6.52 -7.29
CA GLY A 11 -11.07 5.73 -6.46
C GLY A 11 -10.34 5.01 -5.34
N THR A 12 -10.82 3.84 -4.99
CA THR A 12 -10.22 2.99 -3.96
C THR A 12 -9.89 1.61 -4.53
N ALA A 13 -8.67 1.15 -4.29
CA ALA A 13 -8.25 -0.20 -4.62
C ALA A 13 -7.97 -0.97 -3.33
N GLU A 14 -8.35 -2.23 -3.29
CA GLU A 14 -8.06 -3.09 -2.14
C GLU A 14 -7.02 -4.11 -2.53
N VAL A 15 -6.03 -4.30 -1.65
CA VAL A 15 -4.93 -5.22 -1.88
C VAL A 15 -4.82 -6.17 -0.70
N ALA A 16 -4.80 -7.46 -0.98
CA ALA A 16 -4.55 -8.46 0.05
C ALA A 16 -3.04 -8.61 0.25
N LEU A 17 -2.58 -8.50 1.49
CA LEU A 17 -1.17 -8.65 1.83
C LEU A 17 -0.93 -10.03 2.42
N GLU A 18 0.10 -10.70 1.93
CA GLU A 18 0.44 -12.07 2.37
C GLU A 18 1.61 -12.11 3.34
N GLY A 19 2.13 -10.96 3.74
CA GLY A 19 3.25 -10.89 4.67
C GLY A 19 3.67 -9.45 4.89
N PRO A 20 4.77 -9.23 5.61
CA PRO A 20 5.29 -7.89 5.84
C PRO A 20 5.58 -7.19 4.51
N SER A 21 5.17 -5.95 4.40
CA SER A 21 5.24 -5.22 3.13
C SER A 21 5.79 -3.82 3.34
N ILE A 22 6.47 -3.31 2.32
CA ILE A 22 6.88 -1.92 2.24
C ILE A 22 6.09 -1.28 1.11
N VAL A 23 5.49 -0.14 1.41
CA VAL A 23 4.67 0.63 0.48
C VAL A 23 5.45 1.87 0.08
N LEU A 24 5.55 2.14 -1.23
CA LEU A 24 6.24 3.31 -1.76
C LEU A 24 5.34 4.04 -2.73
N VAL A 25 5.10 5.33 -2.47
CA VAL A 25 4.27 6.16 -3.34
C VAL A 25 5.14 6.73 -4.46
N GLU A 26 4.86 6.35 -5.69
CA GLU A 26 5.60 6.79 -6.87
C GLU A 26 5.15 8.16 -7.37
N SER A 27 3.85 8.40 -7.42
CA SER A 27 3.33 9.66 -7.93
C SER A 27 2.07 10.09 -7.19
N ALA A 28 1.92 11.39 -6.97
CA ALA A 28 0.85 12.03 -6.21
C ALA A 28 0.78 11.50 -4.77
N SER A 29 -0.11 12.04 -3.97
CA SER A 29 -0.30 11.53 -2.61
C SER A 29 -1.42 10.48 -2.60
N LEU A 30 -1.32 9.52 -1.70
CA LEU A 30 -2.29 8.45 -1.53
C LEU A 30 -2.61 8.27 -0.06
N THR A 31 -3.83 7.84 0.22
CA THR A 31 -4.24 7.46 1.57
C THR A 31 -4.32 5.94 1.63
N ILE A 32 -3.66 5.34 2.60
CA ILE A 32 -3.76 3.91 2.84
C ILE A 32 -4.52 3.66 4.14
N GLU A 33 -5.40 2.68 4.11
CA GLU A 33 -6.20 2.31 5.28
C GLU A 33 -6.10 0.81 5.54
N SER A 34 -6.04 0.47 6.81
CA SER A 34 -6.02 -0.92 7.28
C SER A 34 -6.81 -1.00 8.57
N ASP A 35 -6.92 -2.20 9.14
CA ASP A 35 -7.56 -2.39 10.44
C ASP A 35 -6.83 -1.62 11.56
N ALA A 36 -5.57 -1.29 11.36
CA ALA A 36 -4.79 -0.55 12.34
C ALA A 36 -4.97 0.98 12.24
N GLY A 37 -5.65 1.47 11.20
CA GLY A 37 -5.90 2.89 11.02
C GLY A 37 -5.62 3.35 9.59
N SER A 38 -5.53 4.66 9.41
CA SER A 38 -5.27 5.25 8.10
C SER A 38 -4.01 6.13 8.14
N LEU A 39 -3.35 6.25 6.99
CA LEU A 39 -2.14 7.04 6.85
C LEU A 39 -2.11 7.68 5.47
N GLU A 40 -1.87 8.99 5.43
CA GLU A 40 -1.68 9.69 4.16
C GLU A 40 -0.20 9.74 3.83
N LEU A 41 0.16 9.29 2.63
CA LEU A 41 1.54 9.29 2.17
C LEU A 41 1.70 10.25 1.01
N PRO A 42 2.65 11.20 1.09
CA PRO A 42 2.96 12.08 -0.03
C PRO A 42 3.75 11.34 -1.11
N GLN A 43 3.91 11.97 -2.25
CA GLN A 43 4.79 11.46 -3.30
C GLN A 43 6.19 11.22 -2.75
N GLY A 44 6.73 10.05 -3.02
CA GLY A 44 8.03 9.65 -2.48
C GLY A 44 7.98 9.12 -1.05
N GLY A 45 6.81 9.17 -0.42
CA GLY A 45 6.64 8.64 0.92
C GLY A 45 6.63 7.12 0.95
N SER A 46 6.99 6.56 2.09
CA SER A 46 6.98 5.11 2.27
C SER A 46 6.46 4.74 3.65
N ALA A 47 5.97 3.51 3.77
CA ALA A 47 5.47 2.98 5.02
C ALA A 47 5.73 1.48 5.08
N PHE A 48 5.92 0.99 6.30
CA PHE A 48 6.02 -0.44 6.55
C PHE A 48 4.68 -0.95 7.06
N VAL A 49 4.19 -2.04 6.46
CA VAL A 49 2.95 -2.69 6.87
C VAL A 49 3.32 -4.09 7.37
N ASP A 50 3.02 -4.39 8.62
CA ASP A 50 3.40 -5.66 9.18
C ASP A 50 2.46 -6.80 8.76
N ALA A 51 2.83 -8.02 9.09
CA ALA A 51 2.12 -9.21 8.63
C ALA A 51 0.73 -9.40 9.25
N THR A 52 0.36 -8.59 10.25
CA THR A 52 -0.97 -8.68 10.86
C THR A 52 -2.04 -7.96 10.03
N THR A 53 -1.63 -7.13 9.08
CA THR A 53 -2.56 -6.42 8.21
C THR A 53 -2.89 -7.31 7.01
N ALA A 54 -4.13 -7.77 6.93
CA ALA A 54 -4.54 -8.69 5.89
C ALA A 54 -5.00 -8.01 4.61
N THR A 55 -5.63 -6.84 4.73
CA THR A 55 -6.15 -6.09 3.58
C THR A 55 -5.78 -4.64 3.71
N LEU A 56 -5.30 -4.05 2.62
CA LEU A 56 -4.93 -2.65 2.55
C LEU A 56 -5.82 -1.97 1.52
N SER A 57 -6.47 -0.87 1.92
CA SER A 57 -7.26 -0.04 1.00
C SER A 57 -6.43 1.18 0.62
N VAL A 58 -6.29 1.43 -0.68
CA VAL A 58 -5.50 2.54 -1.22
C VAL A 58 -6.44 3.48 -1.97
N THR A 59 -6.46 4.74 -1.58
CA THR A 59 -7.36 5.75 -2.16
C THR A 59 -6.57 6.93 -2.68
N GLY A 60 -6.91 7.40 -3.87
CA GLY A 60 -6.33 8.61 -4.46
C GLY A 60 -6.06 8.46 -5.94
N GLY A 61 -5.44 9.49 -6.52
CA GLY A 61 -5.12 9.53 -7.94
C GLY A 61 -3.68 9.16 -8.28
N GLY A 62 -2.92 8.72 -7.30
CA GLY A 62 -1.51 8.40 -7.49
C GLY A 62 -1.23 6.96 -7.82
N ARG A 63 0.04 6.61 -7.73
CA ARG A 63 0.55 5.28 -8.01
C ARG A 63 1.44 4.83 -6.87
N LEU A 64 1.31 3.55 -6.52
CA LEU A 64 1.95 3.00 -5.34
C LEU A 64 2.55 1.63 -5.67
N TRP A 65 3.75 1.38 -5.18
CA TRP A 65 4.37 0.06 -5.24
C TRP A 65 4.33 -0.61 -3.88
N ILE A 66 4.05 -1.89 -3.88
CA ILE A 66 4.07 -2.70 -2.65
C ILE A 66 5.06 -3.84 -2.84
N ALA A 67 6.08 -3.87 -2.00
CA ALA A 67 7.02 -4.98 -1.95
C ALA A 67 6.67 -5.85 -0.75
N THR A 68 6.28 -7.09 -0.98
CA THR A 68 5.84 -8.02 0.06
C THR A 68 6.85 -9.14 0.22
N ALA A 69 7.28 -9.38 1.45
CA ALA A 69 8.11 -10.51 1.77
C ALA A 69 7.23 -11.75 1.88
N LEU A 70 7.51 -12.75 1.06
CA LEU A 70 6.77 -14.00 1.10
C LEU A 70 7.34 -14.92 2.18
N ALA A 71 6.44 -15.61 2.89
CA ALA A 71 6.85 -16.63 3.83
C ALA A 71 7.51 -17.76 3.04
N GLY A 72 8.76 -17.96 3.25
CA GLY A 72 9.55 -18.95 2.52
C GLY A 72 9.35 -20.36 3.04
#